data_f8d196934dee7290bad16a0a41205b9c
#
_entry.id   f8d196934dee7290bad16a0a41205b9c
#
_cell.length_a   1.000
_cell.length_b   1.000
_cell.length_c   1.000
_cell.angle_alpha   90.00
_cell.angle_beta   90.00
_cell.angle_gamma   90.00
#
_symmetry.space_group_name_H-M   'P 1'
#
loop_
_entity.id
_entity.type
_entity.pdbx_description
1 polymer ?
#
loop_
_entity_poly.entity_id
_entity_poly.type
_entity_poly.pdbx_seq_one_letter_code
_entity_poly.pdbx_strand_id
1 'polypeptide(L)'
;MNHHAVPLFEALKDYHERQVIPFDVPGHKHGRGLQAFGEYFGEKVLQLDVNSMKCLDNLSHPSGVIRDAEELLADAYGVDCGFFMVNGTSSAVQAM
;
A
#
# COMPACT_ATOMS: atom_id res chain seq x y z
N MET A 1 -14.25 10.90 12.50
CA MET A 1 -13.85 10.01 11.39
C MET A 1 -14.23 8.57 11.69
N ASN A 2 -14.46 7.78 10.65
CA ASN A 2 -14.74 6.35 10.81
C ASN A 2 -13.43 5.56 10.95
N HIS A 3 -13.05 5.21 12.18
CA HIS A 3 -11.84 4.45 12.48
C HIS A 3 -11.93 2.95 12.17
N HIS A 4 -13.07 2.48 11.68
CA HIS A 4 -13.19 1.13 11.14
C HIS A 4 -12.85 1.07 9.64
N ALA A 5 -12.72 2.21 8.98
CA ALA A 5 -12.30 2.27 7.57
C ALA A 5 -10.81 1.91 7.44
N VAL A 6 -10.49 1.15 6.40
CA VAL A 6 -9.11 0.74 6.07
C VAL A 6 -8.83 1.05 4.60
N PRO A 7 -8.76 2.35 4.23
CA PRO A 7 -8.84 2.77 2.82
C PRO A 7 -7.78 2.15 1.93
N LEU A 8 -6.53 2.04 2.39
CA LEU A 8 -5.46 1.46 1.59
C LEU A 8 -5.65 -0.06 1.39
N PHE A 9 -6.04 -0.77 2.44
CA PHE A 9 -6.33 -2.21 2.35
C PHE A 9 -7.51 -2.47 1.40
N GLU A 10 -8.58 -1.68 1.52
CA GLU A 10 -9.75 -1.81 0.65
C GLU A 10 -9.40 -1.55 -0.81
N ALA A 11 -8.55 -0.55 -1.08
CA ALA A 11 -8.08 -0.26 -2.43
C ALA A 11 -7.24 -1.41 -3.02
N LEU A 12 -6.34 -2.00 -2.21
CA LEU A 12 -5.54 -3.16 -2.62
C LEU A 12 -6.42 -4.37 -2.93
N LYS A 13 -7.40 -4.63 -2.08
CA LYS A 13 -8.36 -5.72 -2.27
C LYS A 13 -9.17 -5.53 -3.55
N ASP A 14 -9.70 -4.34 -3.76
CA ASP A 14 -10.46 -3.98 -4.96
C ASP A 14 -9.60 -4.14 -6.23
N TYR A 15 -8.36 -3.65 -6.20
CA TYR A 15 -7.41 -3.82 -7.30
C TYR A 15 -7.17 -5.30 -7.61
N HIS A 16 -6.95 -6.11 -6.58
CA HIS A 16 -6.77 -7.55 -6.73
C HIS A 16 -8.00 -8.23 -7.36
N GLU A 17 -9.20 -7.85 -6.93
CA GLU A 17 -10.45 -8.43 -7.43
C GLU A 17 -10.72 -8.08 -8.90
N ARG A 18 -10.17 -6.98 -9.41
CA ARG A 18 -10.30 -6.60 -10.82
C ARG A 18 -9.50 -7.48 -11.77
N GLN A 19 -8.57 -8.30 -11.28
CA GLN A 19 -7.74 -9.20 -12.09
C GLN A 19 -7.01 -8.48 -13.23
N VAL A 20 -6.44 -7.32 -12.94
CA VAL A 20 -5.71 -6.50 -13.91
C VAL A 20 -4.46 -7.24 -14.39
N ILE A 21 -4.18 -7.15 -15.71
CA ILE A 21 -2.95 -7.72 -16.27
C ILE A 21 -1.80 -6.74 -16.02
N PRO A 22 -0.75 -7.14 -15.26
CA PRO A 22 0.34 -6.24 -14.91
C PRO A 22 1.35 -6.08 -16.06
N PHE A 23 1.58 -4.84 -16.45
CA PHE A 23 2.68 -4.44 -17.35
C PHE A 23 3.72 -3.58 -16.64
N ASP A 24 3.52 -3.33 -15.35
CA ASP A 24 4.34 -2.51 -14.48
C ASP A 24 5.20 -3.36 -13.54
N VAL A 25 6.01 -2.72 -12.72
CA VAL A 25 6.75 -3.37 -11.64
C VAL A 25 5.81 -3.68 -10.47
N PRO A 26 6.09 -4.66 -9.61
CA PRO A 26 7.30 -5.48 -9.58
C PRO A 26 7.37 -6.53 -10.69
N GLY A 27 8.60 -6.97 -11.00
CA GLY A 27 8.88 -7.85 -12.13
C GLY A 27 8.29 -9.25 -12.03
N HIS A 28 7.90 -9.70 -10.82
CA HIS A 28 7.23 -11.00 -10.66
C HIS A 28 5.80 -11.05 -11.22
N LYS A 29 5.24 -9.90 -11.62
CA LYS A 29 3.93 -9.80 -12.30
C LYS A 29 2.84 -10.56 -11.54
N HIS A 30 2.50 -10.10 -10.33
CA HIS A 30 1.53 -10.72 -9.42
C HIS A 30 1.88 -12.17 -9.04
N GLY A 31 3.17 -12.49 -9.01
CA GLY A 31 3.65 -13.82 -8.65
C GLY A 31 3.81 -14.79 -9.80
N ARG A 32 3.41 -14.43 -11.03
CA ARG A 32 3.48 -15.31 -12.21
C ARG A 32 4.92 -15.73 -12.55
N GLY A 33 5.91 -14.85 -12.26
CA GLY A 33 7.32 -15.10 -12.50
C GLY A 33 8.06 -15.77 -11.34
N LEU A 34 7.42 -16.00 -10.20
CA LEU A 34 8.05 -16.53 -8.98
C LEU A 34 7.19 -17.63 -8.34
N GLN A 35 6.99 -18.73 -9.06
CA GLN A 35 6.12 -19.82 -8.62
C GLN A 35 6.55 -20.38 -7.25
N ALA A 36 7.84 -20.61 -7.03
CA ALA A 36 8.36 -21.15 -5.78
C ALA A 36 8.08 -20.23 -4.58
N PHE A 37 8.13 -18.91 -4.77
CA PHE A 37 7.75 -17.94 -3.74
C PHE A 37 6.26 -17.97 -3.45
N GLY A 38 5.44 -18.08 -4.49
CA GLY A 38 3.99 -18.20 -4.34
C GLY A 38 3.59 -19.44 -3.55
N GLU A 39 4.25 -20.56 -3.79
CA GLU A 39 4.03 -21.80 -3.06
C GLU A 39 4.43 -21.68 -1.58
N TYR A 40 5.51 -20.97 -1.28
CA TYR A 40 6.01 -20.81 0.09
C TYR A 40 5.24 -19.76 0.89
N PHE A 41 5.03 -18.55 0.33
CA PHE A 41 4.41 -17.42 1.04
C PHE A 41 2.90 -17.33 0.84
N GLY A 42 2.34 -18.07 -0.09
CA GLY A 42 0.97 -17.93 -0.54
C GLY A 42 0.87 -16.98 -1.74
N GLU A 43 0.09 -17.37 -2.73
CA GLU A 43 -0.02 -16.62 -3.99
C GLU A 43 -0.60 -15.21 -3.80
N LYS A 44 -1.53 -15.06 -2.87
CA LYS A 44 -2.22 -13.78 -2.63
C LYS A 44 -1.25 -12.68 -2.18
N VAL A 45 -0.22 -13.00 -1.42
CA VAL A 45 0.79 -12.03 -0.98
C VAL A 45 1.49 -11.39 -2.18
N LEU A 46 1.92 -12.20 -3.14
CA LEU A 46 2.57 -11.70 -4.36
C LEU A 46 1.61 -10.95 -5.28
N GLN A 47 0.34 -11.35 -5.29
CA GLN A 47 -0.70 -10.66 -6.06
C GLN A 47 -1.02 -9.26 -5.50
N LEU A 48 -0.75 -9.03 -4.23
CA LEU A 48 -0.94 -7.74 -3.57
C LEU A 48 0.33 -6.87 -3.54
N ASP A 49 1.44 -7.39 -4.03
CA ASP A 49 2.69 -6.62 -4.16
C ASP A 49 2.64 -5.80 -5.44
N VAL A 50 2.40 -4.51 -5.29
CA VAL A 50 2.07 -3.59 -6.38
C VAL A 50 2.84 -2.29 -6.24
N ASN A 51 2.87 -1.51 -7.32
CA ASN A 51 3.52 -0.20 -7.36
C ASN A 51 2.49 0.92 -7.24
N SER A 52 2.97 2.15 -7.18
CA SER A 52 2.13 3.35 -7.25
C SER A 52 1.35 3.39 -8.55
N MET A 53 0.07 3.67 -8.46
CA MET A 53 -0.80 3.86 -9.62
C MET A 53 -2.01 4.71 -9.21
N LYS A 54 -2.77 5.17 -10.18
CA LYS A 54 -3.87 6.12 -9.93
C LYS A 54 -4.85 5.63 -8.85
N CYS A 55 -5.22 4.36 -8.84
CA CYS A 55 -6.18 3.81 -7.89
C CYS A 55 -5.57 3.44 -6.53
N LEU A 56 -4.23 3.35 -6.44
CA LEU A 56 -3.50 2.99 -5.22
C LEU A 56 -2.70 4.16 -4.64
N ASP A 57 -2.76 5.33 -5.30
CA ASP A 57 -2.06 6.53 -4.85
C ASP A 57 -0.53 6.42 -4.98
N ASN A 58 0.19 7.44 -4.53
CA ASN A 58 1.65 7.51 -4.55
C ASN A 58 2.15 8.01 -3.20
N LEU A 59 2.95 7.19 -2.52
CA LEU A 59 3.47 7.52 -1.20
C LEU A 59 4.33 8.79 -1.18
N SER A 60 5.02 9.10 -2.28
CA SER A 60 5.84 10.33 -2.38
C SER A 60 5.00 11.61 -2.48
N HIS A 61 3.75 11.49 -2.90
CA HIS A 61 2.81 12.61 -3.00
C HIS A 61 1.38 12.11 -2.80
N PRO A 62 1.00 11.75 -1.56
CA PRO A 62 -0.31 11.19 -1.28
C PRO A 62 -1.44 12.18 -1.61
N SER A 63 -2.41 11.73 -2.40
CA SER A 63 -3.57 12.52 -2.78
C SER A 63 -4.88 11.72 -2.80
N GLY A 64 -4.81 10.42 -2.57
CA GLY A 64 -5.93 9.48 -2.60
C GLY A 64 -5.99 8.60 -1.36
N VAL A 65 -5.98 7.28 -1.55
CA VAL A 65 -6.19 6.31 -0.45
C VAL A 65 -5.07 6.30 0.59
N ILE A 66 -3.84 6.62 0.20
CA ILE A 66 -2.74 6.75 1.17
C ILE A 66 -2.97 7.98 2.03
N ARG A 67 -3.34 9.10 1.42
CA ARG A 67 -3.70 10.32 2.16
C ARG A 67 -4.86 10.07 3.11
N ASP A 68 -5.90 9.39 2.68
CA ASP A 68 -7.04 9.04 3.53
C ASP A 68 -6.59 8.24 4.76
N ALA A 69 -5.68 7.30 4.58
CA ALA A 69 -5.10 6.51 5.67
C ALA A 69 -4.24 7.37 6.61
N GLU A 70 -3.44 8.31 6.08
CA GLU A 70 -2.64 9.25 6.88
C GLU A 70 -3.52 10.20 7.70
N GLU A 71 -4.64 10.66 7.14
CA GLU A 71 -5.61 11.50 7.86
C GLU A 71 -6.28 10.72 9.01
N LEU A 72 -6.63 9.47 8.80
CA LEU A 72 -7.14 8.60 9.87
C LEU A 72 -6.10 8.37 10.97
N LEU A 73 -4.84 8.20 10.59
CA LEU A 73 -3.73 8.08 11.53
C LEU A 73 -3.60 9.34 12.38
N ALA A 74 -3.59 10.51 11.75
CA ALA A 74 -3.50 11.79 12.45
C ALA A 74 -4.65 12.00 13.42
N ASP A 75 -5.87 11.69 13.01
CA ASP A 75 -7.06 11.79 13.86
C ASP A 75 -6.99 10.83 15.06
N ALA A 76 -6.53 9.59 14.83
CA ALA A 76 -6.40 8.59 15.90
C ALA A 76 -5.39 9.02 16.98
N TYR A 77 -4.33 9.72 16.60
CA TYR A 77 -3.31 10.22 17.55
C TYR A 77 -3.58 11.65 18.02
N GLY A 78 -4.59 12.33 17.48
CA GLY A 78 -4.93 13.70 17.85
C GLY A 78 -3.87 14.71 17.45
N VAL A 79 -3.25 14.52 16.29
CA VAL A 79 -2.21 15.41 15.74
C VAL A 79 -2.67 16.04 14.42
N ASP A 80 -1.97 17.10 13.99
CA ASP A 80 -2.35 17.84 12.78
C ASP A 80 -2.12 17.05 11.50
N CYS A 81 -1.06 16.26 11.43
CA CYS A 81 -0.74 15.43 10.28
C CYS A 81 -0.02 14.14 10.69
N GLY A 82 -0.19 13.10 9.88
CA GLY A 82 0.54 11.85 9.95
C GLY A 82 1.15 11.52 8.60
N PHE A 83 2.30 10.87 8.61
CA PHE A 83 3.02 10.50 7.39
C PHE A 83 3.49 9.05 7.47
N PHE A 84 3.25 8.28 6.41
CA PHE A 84 3.85 6.97 6.27
C PHE A 84 5.26 7.12 5.70
N MET A 85 6.23 6.50 6.36
CA MET A 85 7.64 6.61 6.01
C MET A 85 8.17 5.27 5.50
N VAL A 86 9.17 5.34 4.63
CA VAL A 86 9.93 4.18 4.16
C VAL A 86 11.30 4.14 4.82
N ASN A 87 12.00 3.01 4.70
CA ASN A 87 13.35 2.78 5.26
C ASN A 87 13.40 2.72 6.79
N GLY A 88 12.29 2.31 7.42
CA GLY A 88 12.25 2.00 8.85
C GLY A 88 12.15 3.20 9.76
N THR A 89 12.05 2.93 11.05
CA THR A 89 11.93 3.92 12.11
C THR A 89 13.12 4.89 12.15
N SER A 90 14.32 4.41 11.84
CA SER A 90 15.53 5.27 11.81
C SER A 90 15.39 6.40 10.81
N SER A 91 14.83 6.13 9.64
CA SER A 91 14.55 7.16 8.63
C SER A 91 13.53 8.19 9.13
N ALA A 92 12.47 7.72 9.79
CA ALA A 92 11.44 8.58 10.38
C ALA A 92 12.04 9.50 11.46
N VAL A 93 12.87 8.96 12.34
CA VAL A 93 13.55 9.75 13.39
C VAL A 93 14.46 10.79 12.79
N GLN A 94 15.21 10.45 11.74
CA GLN A 94 16.09 11.40 11.05
C GLN A 94 15.30 12.54 10.36
N ALA A 95 14.09 12.26 9.92
CA ALA A 95 13.23 13.26 9.28
C ALA A 95 12.61 14.25 10.27
N MET A 96 12.58 13.92 11.55
CA MET A 96 12.09 14.80 12.62
C MET A 96 13.08 15.92 12.91
#